data_f6212fd3c37b3b0b94931d5ebdce6382
#
_entry.id   f6212fd3c37b3b0b94931d5ebdce6382
#
_cell.length_a   1.000
_cell.length_b   1.000
_cell.length_c   1.000
_cell.angle_alpha   90.00
_cell.angle_beta   90.00
_cell.angle_gamma   90.00
#
_symmetry.space_group_name_H-M   'P 1'
#
loop_
_entity.id
_entity.type
_entity.pdbx_description
1 polymer ?
#
loop_
_entity_poly.entity_id
_entity_poly.type
_entity_poly.pdbx_seq_one_letter_code
_entity_poly.pdbx_strand_id
1 'polypeptide(L)'
;IDQFIVSGEIKWLRANGLVMLLPHGYEGQGPEHSSARVERFLSLCAEDNIQVANCTTPANFFHLLRRQMLRDFRKPLVVFTPKSLLRHKRAVSTLAEMGPATTFHRCLDDLKPCDPKAIKRLVLCTGKVYYDLLDAAEKDS
;
A
#
# COMPACT_ATOMS: atom_id res chain seq x y z
N ILE A 1 5.90 -1.26 18.72
CA ILE A 1 6.37 -1.78 17.43
C ILE A 1 7.68 -2.53 17.65
N ASP A 2 8.75 -1.84 18.01
CA ASP A 2 10.12 -2.37 18.07
C ASP A 2 10.27 -3.58 19.00
N GLN A 3 9.67 -3.51 20.18
CA GLN A 3 9.87 -4.50 21.23
C GLN A 3 9.03 -5.78 21.04
N PHE A 4 7.79 -5.67 20.52
CA PHE A 4 6.85 -6.79 20.52
C PHE A 4 6.41 -7.23 19.11
N ILE A 5 6.37 -6.32 18.12
CA ILE A 5 5.87 -6.65 16.78
C ILE A 5 7.00 -7.13 15.88
N VAL A 6 8.00 -6.29 15.64
CA VAL A 6 9.07 -6.60 14.69
C VAL A 6 10.04 -7.65 15.18
N SER A 7 10.23 -7.77 16.50
CA SER A 7 11.12 -8.74 17.14
C SER A 7 10.42 -10.01 17.65
N GLY A 8 9.09 -10.06 17.56
CA GLY A 8 8.30 -11.10 18.23
C GLY A 8 8.61 -12.51 17.80
N GLU A 9 8.84 -12.73 16.51
CA GLU A 9 9.14 -14.05 15.97
C GLU A 9 10.55 -14.53 16.40
N ILE A 10 11.56 -13.72 16.24
CA ILE A 10 12.94 -14.08 16.60
C ILE A 10 13.10 -14.22 18.12
N LYS A 11 12.56 -13.26 18.86
CA LYS A 11 12.77 -13.20 20.33
C LYS A 11 11.95 -14.20 21.11
N TRP A 12 10.70 -14.45 20.70
CA TRP A 12 9.76 -15.29 21.44
C TRP A 12 9.20 -16.46 20.66
N LEU A 13 9.66 -16.65 19.42
CA LEU A 13 9.13 -17.68 18.50
C LEU A 13 7.60 -17.57 18.34
N ARG A 14 7.09 -16.36 18.29
CA ARG A 14 5.65 -16.05 18.18
C ARG A 14 5.36 -15.36 16.86
N ALA A 15 4.69 -16.08 15.97
CA ALA A 15 4.14 -15.50 14.74
C ALA A 15 2.76 -14.89 15.02
N ASN A 16 2.45 -13.76 14.38
CA ASN A 16 1.13 -13.15 14.43
C ASN A 16 0.75 -12.53 13.08
N GLY A 17 -0.55 -12.48 12.80
CA GLY A 17 -1.11 -11.91 11.59
C GLY A 17 -1.70 -10.51 11.78
N LEU A 18 -1.22 -9.74 12.75
CA LEU A 18 -1.70 -8.38 13.03
C LEU A 18 -1.68 -7.51 11.78
N VAL A 19 -2.77 -6.79 11.54
CA VAL A 19 -2.86 -5.77 10.49
C VAL A 19 -2.96 -4.40 11.16
N MET A 20 -2.01 -3.53 10.84
CA MET A 20 -2.01 -2.14 11.30
C MET A 20 -2.32 -1.22 10.12
N LEU A 21 -3.44 -0.50 10.22
CA LEU A 21 -3.83 0.52 9.25
C LEU A 21 -3.38 1.88 9.78
N LEU A 22 -2.33 2.43 9.20
CA LEU A 22 -1.69 3.64 9.69
C LEU A 22 -2.01 4.83 8.78
N PRO A 23 -2.64 5.90 9.28
CA PRO A 23 -2.81 7.13 8.52
C PRO A 23 -1.45 7.75 8.22
N HIS A 24 -1.29 8.26 7.00
CA HIS A 24 -0.03 8.70 6.45
C HIS A 24 -0.25 9.88 5.49
N GLY A 25 0.79 10.70 5.25
CA GLY A 25 0.81 11.69 4.19
C GLY A 25 0.74 13.15 4.63
N TYR A 26 0.77 13.45 5.90
CA TYR A 26 0.74 14.85 6.41
C TYR A 26 -0.49 15.64 5.93
N GLU A 27 -1.66 15.05 5.95
CA GLU A 27 -2.88 15.62 5.34
C GLU A 27 -3.60 16.64 6.23
N GLY A 28 -2.95 17.16 7.27
CA GLY A 28 -3.49 18.26 8.09
C GLY A 28 -4.66 17.89 9.00
N GLN A 29 -4.86 16.60 9.28
CA GLN A 29 -5.99 16.12 10.10
C GLN A 29 -5.64 15.91 11.58
N GLY A 30 -4.54 16.51 12.04
CA GLY A 30 -4.03 16.40 13.39
C GLY A 30 -2.66 15.74 13.46
N PRO A 31 -1.90 15.94 14.57
CA PRO A 31 -0.54 15.42 14.71
C PRO A 31 -0.47 13.90 14.73
N GLU A 32 -1.50 13.22 15.22
CA GLU A 32 -1.60 11.75 15.26
C GLU A 32 -1.67 11.11 13.86
N HIS A 33 -2.00 11.88 12.82
CA HIS A 33 -2.08 11.41 11.43
C HIS A 33 -0.83 11.69 10.60
N SER A 34 0.22 12.21 11.22
CA SER A 34 1.49 12.53 10.56
C SER A 34 2.68 11.75 11.09
N SER A 35 2.51 10.93 12.13
CA SER A 35 3.58 10.16 12.76
C SER A 35 3.88 8.82 12.09
N ALA A 36 2.98 8.29 11.28
CA ALA A 36 3.17 7.06 10.54
C ALA A 36 4.04 7.32 9.30
N ARG A 37 5.35 7.08 9.42
CA ARG A 37 6.33 7.32 8.36
C ARG A 37 6.78 6.01 7.75
N VAL A 38 6.70 5.90 6.43
CA VAL A 38 7.05 4.68 5.67
C VAL A 38 8.48 4.27 5.95
N GLU A 39 9.41 5.22 5.92
CA GLU A 39 10.84 5.00 6.15
C GLU A 39 11.16 4.36 7.50
N ARG A 40 10.41 4.70 8.55
CA ARG A 40 10.58 4.08 9.87
C ARG A 40 10.25 2.59 9.86
N PHE A 41 9.17 2.21 9.20
CA PHE A 41 8.76 0.81 9.11
C PHE A 41 9.64 0.02 8.15
N LEU A 42 10.10 0.64 7.06
CA LEU A 42 11.05 0.00 6.15
C LEU A 42 12.40 -0.27 6.83
N SER A 43 12.88 0.63 7.68
CA SER A 43 14.12 0.43 8.43
C SER A 43 14.02 -0.69 9.49
N LEU A 44 12.79 -1.05 9.89
CA LEU A 44 12.53 -2.16 10.82
C LEU A 44 12.38 -3.52 10.10
N CYS A 45 12.32 -3.53 8.77
CA CYS A 45 12.24 -4.76 8.01
C CYS A 45 13.58 -5.50 8.02
N ALA A 46 13.57 -6.72 8.52
CA ALA A 46 14.73 -7.62 8.53
C ALA A 46 14.25 -9.07 8.55
N GLU A 47 14.87 -9.93 7.75
CA GLU A 47 14.59 -11.38 7.74
C GLU A 47 13.10 -11.72 7.57
N ASP A 48 12.39 -10.96 6.76
CA ASP A 48 10.94 -11.11 6.51
C ASP A 48 10.06 -11.03 7.77
N ASN A 49 10.47 -10.27 8.79
CA ASN A 49 9.76 -10.14 10.06
C ASN A 49 8.40 -9.45 9.95
N ILE A 50 8.26 -8.45 9.08
CA ILE A 50 7.03 -7.70 8.84
C ILE A 50 6.81 -7.46 7.34
N GLN A 51 5.58 -7.15 6.97
CA GLN A 51 5.20 -6.71 5.63
C GLN A 51 4.80 -5.24 5.68
N VAL A 52 5.32 -4.44 4.76
CA VAL A 52 4.97 -3.00 4.64
C VAL A 52 4.33 -2.77 3.29
N ALA A 53 3.18 -2.10 3.26
CA ALA A 53 2.42 -1.85 2.04
C ALA A 53 1.81 -0.44 2.02
N ASN A 54 1.72 0.13 0.83
CA ASN A 54 1.03 1.37 0.53
C ASN A 54 0.28 1.20 -0.79
N CYS A 55 -0.97 0.78 -0.71
CA CYS A 55 -1.77 0.44 -1.89
C CYS A 55 -2.28 1.68 -2.62
N THR A 56 -2.29 1.63 -3.94
CA THR A 56 -2.79 2.69 -4.81
C THR A 56 -4.28 2.53 -5.09
N THR A 57 -4.75 1.32 -5.44
CA THR A 57 -6.15 1.07 -5.80
C THR A 57 -6.91 0.31 -4.71
N PRO A 58 -8.24 0.51 -4.60
CA PRO A 58 -9.08 -0.27 -3.67
C PRO A 58 -9.02 -1.78 -3.90
N ALA A 59 -8.99 -2.23 -5.17
CA ALA A 59 -8.86 -3.65 -5.48
C ALA A 59 -7.55 -4.23 -4.97
N ASN A 60 -6.43 -3.53 -5.15
CA ASN A 60 -5.15 -4.01 -4.65
C ASN A 60 -5.09 -4.02 -3.11
N PHE A 61 -5.76 -3.06 -2.45
CA PHE A 61 -5.92 -3.06 -0.99
C PHE A 61 -6.76 -4.26 -0.52
N PHE A 62 -7.88 -4.54 -1.18
CA PHE A 62 -8.68 -5.72 -0.91
C PHE A 62 -7.85 -7.01 -1.02
N HIS A 63 -7.10 -7.17 -2.12
CA HIS A 63 -6.27 -8.35 -2.33
C HIS A 63 -5.09 -8.45 -1.36
N LEU A 64 -4.57 -7.32 -0.86
CA LEU A 64 -3.56 -7.31 0.19
C LEU A 64 -4.09 -7.96 1.47
N LEU A 65 -5.30 -7.57 1.90
CA LEU A 65 -5.95 -8.13 3.09
C LEU A 65 -6.35 -9.60 2.87
N ARG A 66 -6.90 -9.91 1.71
CA ARG A 66 -7.21 -11.30 1.33
C ARG A 66 -5.97 -12.18 1.37
N ARG A 67 -4.86 -11.70 0.81
CA ARG A 67 -3.57 -12.41 0.85
C ARG A 67 -3.09 -12.65 2.28
N GLN A 68 -3.21 -11.67 3.18
CA GLN A 68 -2.86 -11.80 4.59
C GLN A 68 -3.61 -12.93 5.29
N MET A 69 -4.87 -13.13 4.92
CA MET A 69 -5.70 -14.19 5.49
C MET A 69 -5.43 -15.58 4.90
N LEU A 70 -5.09 -15.65 3.61
CA LEU A 70 -4.98 -16.91 2.88
C LEU A 70 -3.58 -17.55 2.94
N ARG A 71 -2.54 -16.82 3.35
CA ARG A 71 -1.18 -17.36 3.45
C ARG A 71 -1.06 -18.36 4.59
N ASP A 72 -0.27 -19.40 4.38
CA ASP A 72 0.00 -20.45 5.37
C ASP A 72 0.91 -20.00 6.52
N PHE A 73 1.48 -18.82 6.42
CA PHE A 73 2.30 -18.20 7.45
C PHE A 73 1.66 -16.93 7.99
N ARG A 74 2.07 -16.53 9.20
CA ARG A 74 1.60 -15.30 9.85
C ARG A 74 2.76 -14.33 10.05
N LYS A 75 2.67 -13.16 9.42
CA LYS A 75 3.59 -12.02 9.58
C LYS A 75 2.78 -10.74 9.78
N PRO A 76 3.17 -9.84 10.67
CA PRO A 76 2.48 -8.56 10.81
C PRO A 76 2.47 -7.78 9.50
N LEU A 77 1.36 -7.14 9.20
CA LEU A 77 1.16 -6.31 8.01
C LEU A 77 0.93 -4.85 8.42
N VAL A 78 1.82 -3.99 7.99
CA VAL A 78 1.72 -2.53 8.14
C VAL A 78 1.21 -1.94 6.83
N VAL A 79 0.04 -1.31 6.86
CA VAL A 79 -0.57 -0.69 5.67
C VAL A 79 -0.69 0.80 5.89
N PHE A 80 -0.06 1.58 5.02
CA PHE A 80 -0.23 3.02 5.00
C PHE A 80 -1.54 3.37 4.30
N THR A 81 -2.40 4.12 5.00
CA THR A 81 -3.77 4.41 4.58
C THR A 81 -4.05 5.91 4.65
N PRO A 82 -3.65 6.69 3.63
CA PRO A 82 -3.96 8.11 3.55
C PRO A 82 -5.47 8.32 3.58
N LYS A 83 -5.97 9.16 4.48
CA LYS A 83 -7.42 9.37 4.67
C LYS A 83 -8.10 10.00 3.46
N SER A 84 -7.38 10.83 2.69
CA SER A 84 -7.90 11.44 1.48
C SER A 84 -8.36 10.42 0.45
N LEU A 85 -7.69 9.27 0.34
CA LEU A 85 -8.05 8.21 -0.60
C LEU A 85 -9.42 7.58 -0.31
N LEU A 86 -9.90 7.60 0.94
CA LEU A 86 -11.22 7.08 1.31
C LEU A 86 -12.38 7.83 0.62
N ARG A 87 -12.14 9.05 0.18
CA ARG A 87 -13.14 9.92 -0.48
C ARG A 87 -12.70 10.41 -1.85
N HIS A 88 -11.58 9.92 -2.34
CA HIS A 88 -11.04 10.35 -3.62
C HIS A 88 -11.86 9.78 -4.78
N LYS A 89 -12.39 10.65 -5.64
CA LYS A 89 -13.32 10.27 -6.72
C LYS A 89 -12.73 9.26 -7.72
N ARG A 90 -11.42 9.27 -7.90
CA ARG A 90 -10.71 8.36 -8.82
C ARG A 90 -10.20 7.09 -8.13
N ALA A 91 -10.15 7.05 -6.80
CA ALA A 91 -9.73 5.86 -6.05
C ALA A 91 -10.90 4.86 -5.97
N VAL A 92 -11.30 4.33 -7.10
CA VAL A 92 -12.39 3.38 -7.27
C VAL A 92 -11.88 2.14 -7.99
N SER A 93 -12.53 1.02 -7.75
CA SER A 93 -12.28 -0.25 -8.44
C SER A 93 -13.61 -0.96 -8.69
N THR A 94 -13.67 -1.73 -9.76
CA THR A 94 -14.83 -2.54 -10.09
C THR A 94 -14.85 -3.82 -9.25
N LEU A 95 -16.02 -4.43 -9.08
CA LEU A 95 -16.15 -5.73 -8.42
C LEU A 95 -15.41 -6.83 -9.17
N ALA A 96 -15.28 -6.72 -10.49
CA ALA A 96 -14.53 -7.66 -11.31
C ALA A 96 -13.04 -7.72 -10.92
N GLU A 97 -12.45 -6.57 -10.57
CA GLU A 97 -11.06 -6.48 -10.10
C GLU A 97 -10.85 -7.11 -8.70
N MET A 98 -11.92 -7.40 -7.98
CA MET A 98 -11.90 -8.09 -6.67
C MET A 98 -12.35 -9.56 -6.78
N GLY A 99 -12.60 -10.04 -8.00
CA GLY A 99 -13.12 -11.37 -8.26
C GLY A 99 -12.14 -12.51 -7.98
N PRO A 100 -12.60 -13.77 -8.11
CA PRO A 100 -11.80 -14.95 -7.74
C PRO A 100 -10.59 -15.17 -8.65
N ALA A 101 -10.62 -14.66 -9.89
CA ALA A 101 -9.52 -14.78 -10.84
C ALA A 101 -8.45 -13.68 -10.71
N THR A 102 -8.63 -12.76 -9.76
CA THR A 102 -7.74 -11.64 -9.54
C THR A 102 -6.91 -11.79 -8.27
N THR A 103 -5.79 -11.08 -8.19
CA THR A 103 -4.83 -11.23 -7.09
C THR A 103 -4.16 -9.90 -6.75
N PHE A 104 -3.36 -9.91 -5.69
CA PHE A 104 -2.51 -8.77 -5.33
C PHE A 104 -1.38 -8.61 -6.34
N HIS A 105 -1.20 -7.38 -6.83
CA HIS A 105 -0.11 -6.99 -7.71
C HIS A 105 0.91 -6.13 -6.96
N ARG A 106 2.20 -6.48 -7.06
CA ARG A 106 3.29 -5.68 -6.50
C ARG A 106 3.54 -4.42 -7.32
N CYS A 107 3.28 -4.50 -8.62
CA CYS A 107 3.36 -3.40 -9.55
C CYS A 107 2.05 -3.36 -10.36
N LEU A 108 1.50 -2.18 -10.54
CA LEU A 108 0.34 -1.94 -11.38
C LEU A 108 0.81 -1.18 -12.62
N ASP A 109 0.36 -1.61 -13.78
CA ASP A 109 0.61 -0.89 -15.02
C ASP A 109 -0.21 0.40 -15.11
N ASP A 110 0.16 1.29 -16.01
CA ASP A 110 -0.63 2.48 -16.30
C ASP A 110 -2.02 2.09 -16.84
N LEU A 111 -3.03 2.83 -16.40
CA LEU A 111 -4.41 2.64 -16.88
C LEU A 111 -4.59 3.02 -18.35
N LYS A 112 -3.72 3.88 -18.88
CA LYS A 112 -3.76 4.31 -20.28
C LYS A 112 -2.69 3.55 -21.07
N PRO A 113 -3.10 2.64 -21.98
CA PRO A 113 -2.15 1.98 -22.86
C PRO A 113 -1.40 3.04 -23.71
N CYS A 114 -0.08 2.96 -23.74
CA CYS A 114 0.75 3.79 -24.60
C CYS A 114 1.69 2.93 -25.44
N ASP A 115 2.14 3.46 -26.57
CA ASP A 115 3.18 2.80 -27.36
C ASP A 115 4.48 2.77 -26.52
N PRO A 116 5.05 1.61 -26.22
CA PRO A 116 6.29 1.50 -25.46
C PRO A 116 7.45 2.29 -26.08
N LYS A 117 7.45 2.46 -27.40
CA LYS A 117 8.48 3.23 -28.12
C LYS A 117 8.34 4.75 -27.95
N ALA A 118 7.15 5.21 -27.59
CA ALA A 118 6.87 6.63 -27.34
C ALA A 118 7.17 7.06 -25.91
N ILE A 119 7.45 6.12 -25.00
CA ILE A 119 7.73 6.41 -23.59
C ILE A 119 9.09 7.10 -23.47
N LYS A 120 9.07 8.36 -23.02
CA LYS A 120 10.29 9.15 -22.74
C LYS A 120 10.72 9.08 -21.28
N ARG A 121 9.79 8.79 -20.36
CA ARG A 121 10.04 8.76 -18.93
C ARG A 121 9.12 7.77 -18.25
N LEU A 122 9.67 6.91 -17.41
CA LEU A 122 8.93 6.04 -16.52
C LEU A 122 8.94 6.65 -15.11
N VAL A 123 7.76 6.78 -14.51
CA VAL A 123 7.59 7.28 -13.14
C VAL A 123 7.02 6.16 -12.28
N LEU A 124 7.77 5.74 -11.27
CA LEU A 124 7.32 4.78 -10.27
C LEU A 124 6.81 5.54 -9.04
N CYS A 125 5.57 5.28 -8.65
CA CYS A 125 4.95 5.92 -7.49
C CYS A 125 4.02 4.94 -6.77
N THR A 126 3.53 5.32 -5.59
CA THR A 126 2.63 4.48 -4.79
C THR A 126 1.64 5.34 -4.02
N GLY A 127 0.43 4.82 -3.81
CA GLY A 127 -0.61 5.45 -3.02
C GLY A 127 -1.12 6.76 -3.62
N LYS A 128 -1.32 7.77 -2.76
CA LYS A 128 -1.96 9.04 -3.11
C LYS A 128 -1.25 9.80 -4.24
N VAL A 129 0.08 9.78 -4.28
CA VAL A 129 0.88 10.52 -5.28
C VAL A 129 0.52 10.12 -6.71
N TYR A 130 0.10 8.89 -6.94
CA TYR A 130 -0.39 8.45 -8.25
C TYR A 130 -1.54 9.33 -8.76
N TYR A 131 -2.51 9.62 -7.89
CA TYR A 131 -3.67 10.43 -8.26
C TYR A 131 -3.32 11.90 -8.47
N ASP A 132 -2.40 12.44 -7.68
CA ASP A 132 -1.90 13.80 -7.83
C ASP A 132 -1.18 13.96 -9.20
N LEU A 133 -0.39 12.96 -9.59
CA LEU A 133 0.28 12.93 -10.91
C LEU A 133 -0.71 12.77 -12.05
N LEU A 134 -1.72 11.92 -11.89
CA LEU A 134 -2.77 11.73 -12.88
C LEU A 134 -3.57 13.02 -13.12
N ASP A 135 -3.91 13.73 -12.05
CA ASP A 135 -4.61 15.02 -12.13
C ASP A 135 -3.76 16.11 -12.80
N ALA A 136 -2.44 16.11 -12.57
CA ALA A 136 -1.52 17.04 -13.21
C ALA A 136 -1.40 16.74 -14.72
N ALA A 137 -1.20 15.48 -15.08
CA ALA A 137 -1.05 15.06 -16.47
C ALA A 137 -2.28 15.37 -17.34
N GLU A 138 -3.49 15.36 -16.75
CA GLU A 138 -4.72 15.73 -17.48
C GLU A 138 -4.91 17.25 -17.66
N LYS A 139 -4.30 18.05 -16.79
CA LYS A 139 -4.34 19.52 -16.94
C LYS A 139 -3.37 20.03 -18.01
N ASP A 140 -2.29 19.27 -18.24
CA ASP A 140 -1.24 19.62 -19.19
C ASP A 140 -1.49 19.01 -20.60
N SER A 141 -2.59 18.27 -20.79
CA SER A 141 -3.01 17.64 -22.05
C SER A 141 -4.06 18.46 -22.76
#